data_28900cdcb24f02876627743077fa60db
#
_entry.id   28900cdcb24f02876627743077fa60db
#
_cell.length_a   1.000
_cell.length_b   1.000
_cell.length_c   1.000
_cell.angle_alpha   90.00
_cell.angle_beta   90.00
_cell.angle_gamma   90.00
#
_symmetry.space_group_name_H-M   'P 1'
#
loop_
_entity.id
_entity.type
_entity.pdbx_description
1 polymer ?
#
loop_
_entity_poly.entity_id
_entity_poly.type
_entity_poly.pdbx_seq_one_letter_code
_entity_poly.pdbx_strand_id
1 'polypeptide(L)'
;MLVADFIRRVPLFEDLDDRSVTAIANAVVEQSYAPGQEIVREGDTGVGAFIIRSGRCEVLQRRGADPSRIGELGPGDFFGEMALLDEFPRSATVRALEPTTCLGLTRWHFRGILESHPQIALGLLPILTRRLRNSERQVTEALHH
;
A
#
# COMPACT_ATOMS: atom_id res chain seq x y z
N MET A 1 2.77 -17.86 -7.35
CA MET A 1 1.97 -17.38 -6.21
C MET A 1 0.67 -16.78 -6.72
N LEU A 2 -0.46 -17.17 -6.14
CA LEU A 2 -1.76 -16.66 -6.52
C LEU A 2 -1.96 -15.22 -6.04
N VAL A 3 -2.84 -14.47 -6.71
CA VAL A 3 -3.16 -13.07 -6.33
C VAL A 3 -3.61 -13.01 -4.86
N ALA A 4 -4.45 -13.95 -4.42
CA ALA A 4 -4.90 -14.00 -3.03
C ALA A 4 -3.75 -14.06 -2.03
N ASP A 5 -2.66 -14.77 -2.37
CA ASP A 5 -1.50 -14.89 -1.49
C ASP A 5 -0.80 -13.54 -1.30
N PHE A 6 -0.74 -12.72 -2.37
CA PHE A 6 -0.19 -11.37 -2.27
C PHE A 6 -1.09 -10.48 -1.43
N ILE A 7 -2.41 -10.56 -1.59
CA ILE A 7 -3.36 -9.78 -0.80
C ILE A 7 -3.18 -10.04 0.70
N ARG A 8 -2.98 -11.30 1.08
CA ARG A 8 -2.80 -11.69 2.49
C ARG A 8 -1.51 -11.14 3.11
N ARG A 9 -0.54 -10.74 2.31
CA ARG A 9 0.71 -10.15 2.80
C ARG A 9 0.55 -8.70 3.25
N VAL A 10 -0.50 -8.01 2.81
CA VAL A 10 -0.74 -6.63 3.22
C VAL A 10 -1.28 -6.64 4.65
N PRO A 11 -0.58 -6.02 5.62
CA PRO A 11 -1.01 -6.07 7.02
C PRO A 11 -2.44 -5.59 7.25
N LEU A 12 -2.90 -4.62 6.45
CA LEU A 12 -4.27 -4.13 6.52
C LEU A 12 -5.29 -5.25 6.26
N PHE A 13 -4.91 -6.28 5.51
CA PHE A 13 -5.81 -7.37 5.09
C PHE A 13 -5.49 -8.72 5.76
N GLU A 14 -4.53 -8.77 6.68
CA GLU A 14 -4.01 -10.05 7.22
C GLU A 14 -5.07 -10.89 7.94
N ASP A 15 -6.04 -10.25 8.57
CA ASP A 15 -7.07 -10.95 9.37
C ASP A 15 -8.39 -11.13 8.61
N LEU A 16 -8.42 -10.85 7.32
CA LEU A 16 -9.64 -11.02 6.52
C LEU A 16 -9.88 -12.49 6.19
N ASP A 17 -11.17 -12.86 6.13
CA ASP A 17 -11.56 -14.22 5.74
C ASP A 17 -11.35 -14.46 4.24
N ASP A 18 -11.47 -15.70 3.82
CA ASP A 18 -11.23 -16.10 2.43
C ASP A 18 -12.17 -15.40 1.44
N ARG A 19 -13.41 -15.19 1.82
CA ARG A 19 -14.40 -14.51 0.98
C ARG A 19 -14.00 -13.05 0.75
N SER A 20 -13.55 -12.37 1.78
CA SER A 20 -13.09 -10.97 1.71
C SER A 20 -11.83 -10.86 0.86
N VAL A 21 -10.87 -11.75 1.06
CA VAL A 21 -9.64 -11.79 0.26
C VAL A 21 -9.95 -12.04 -1.21
N THR A 22 -10.87 -12.95 -1.51
CA THR A 22 -11.30 -13.24 -2.88
C THR A 22 -11.92 -12.00 -3.53
N ALA A 23 -12.76 -11.27 -2.81
CA ALA A 23 -13.37 -10.05 -3.32
C ALA A 23 -12.32 -9.00 -3.69
N ILE A 24 -11.31 -8.81 -2.85
CA ILE A 24 -10.21 -7.89 -3.13
C ILE A 24 -9.37 -8.39 -4.30
N ALA A 25 -9.05 -9.67 -4.33
CA ALA A 25 -8.25 -10.27 -5.41
C ALA A 25 -8.90 -10.11 -6.78
N ASN A 26 -10.23 -10.16 -6.83
CA ASN A 26 -10.98 -9.98 -8.09
C ASN A 26 -11.02 -8.51 -8.55
N ALA A 27 -10.71 -7.57 -7.68
CA ALA A 27 -10.76 -6.14 -7.97
C ALA A 27 -9.40 -5.54 -8.35
N VAL A 28 -8.29 -6.22 -8.06
CA VAL A 28 -6.97 -5.70 -8.39
C VAL A 28 -6.71 -5.77 -9.89
N VAL A 29 -5.95 -4.81 -10.39
CA VAL A 29 -5.58 -4.73 -11.81
C VAL A 29 -4.05 -4.88 -11.90
N GLU A 30 -3.59 -5.79 -12.76
CA GLU A 30 -2.17 -6.00 -12.99
C GLU A 30 -1.66 -4.97 -14.00
N GLN A 31 -0.56 -4.29 -13.64
CA GLN A 31 0.08 -3.30 -14.51
C GLN A 31 1.59 -3.52 -14.52
N SER A 32 2.19 -3.29 -15.71
CA SER A 32 3.62 -3.46 -15.91
C SER A 32 4.31 -2.12 -16.06
N TYR A 33 5.54 -2.04 -15.55
CA TYR A 33 6.35 -0.83 -15.55
C TYR A 33 7.75 -1.14 -16.09
N ALA A 34 8.27 -0.23 -16.93
CA ALA A 34 9.61 -0.33 -17.45
C ALA A 34 10.64 0.18 -16.43
N PRO A 35 11.90 -0.27 -16.50
CA PRO A 35 12.96 0.29 -15.66
C PRO A 35 13.02 1.81 -15.75
N GLY A 36 13.12 2.47 -14.60
CA GLY A 36 13.14 3.93 -14.51
C GLY A 36 11.78 4.61 -14.45
N GLN A 37 10.70 3.86 -14.70
CA GLN A 37 9.36 4.42 -14.65
C GLN A 37 8.91 4.60 -13.21
N GLU A 38 8.31 5.75 -12.91
CA GLU A 38 7.73 6.02 -11.61
C GLU A 38 6.34 5.41 -11.52
N ILE A 39 6.10 4.60 -10.49
CA ILE A 39 4.78 3.98 -10.26
C ILE A 39 3.90 4.96 -9.51
N VAL A 40 4.45 5.61 -8.48
CA VAL A 40 3.81 6.71 -7.75
C VAL A 40 4.86 7.79 -7.53
N ARG A 41 4.39 9.04 -7.39
CA ARG A 41 5.25 10.21 -7.28
C ARG A 41 4.96 10.95 -5.98
N GLU A 42 6.02 11.30 -5.25
CA GLU A 42 5.92 12.11 -4.04
C GLU A 42 5.15 13.39 -4.30
N GLY A 43 4.24 13.72 -3.40
CA GLY A 43 3.42 14.92 -3.50
C GLY A 43 2.12 14.76 -4.27
N ASP A 44 2.01 13.74 -5.13
CA ASP A 44 0.76 13.47 -5.84
C ASP A 44 -0.26 12.85 -4.90
N THR A 45 -1.54 13.15 -5.13
CA THR A 45 -2.61 12.53 -4.36
C THR A 45 -2.67 11.04 -4.66
N GLY A 46 -2.61 10.22 -3.61
CA GLY A 46 -2.72 8.78 -3.75
C GLY A 46 -4.15 8.36 -4.06
N VAL A 47 -4.31 7.49 -5.06
CA VAL A 47 -5.63 6.98 -5.45
C VAL A 47 -5.78 5.48 -5.19
N GLY A 48 -4.74 4.82 -4.71
CA GLY A 48 -4.81 3.38 -4.44
C GLY A 48 -3.53 2.81 -3.88
N ALA A 49 -3.57 1.49 -3.68
CA ALA A 49 -2.48 0.69 -3.16
C ALA A 49 -1.88 -0.17 -4.25
N PHE A 50 -0.62 -0.56 -4.06
CA PHE A 50 0.10 -1.43 -4.99
C PHE A 50 0.81 -2.54 -4.23
N ILE A 51 0.81 -3.74 -4.83
CA ILE A 51 1.58 -4.88 -4.33
C ILE A 51 2.51 -5.29 -5.47
N ILE A 52 3.80 -5.44 -5.22
CA ILE A 52 4.75 -5.88 -6.23
C ILE A 52 4.60 -7.39 -6.42
N ARG A 53 4.26 -7.79 -7.63
CA ARG A 53 4.17 -9.20 -8.00
C ARG A 53 5.52 -9.73 -8.46
N SER A 54 6.23 -8.95 -9.27
CA SER A 54 7.56 -9.28 -9.77
C SER A 54 8.33 -8.01 -10.02
N GLY A 55 9.66 -8.12 -9.98
CA GLY A 55 10.55 -6.98 -10.20
C GLY A 55 11.03 -6.35 -8.91
N ARG A 56 11.68 -5.20 -9.05
CA ARG A 56 12.26 -4.47 -7.92
C ARG A 56 12.08 -2.98 -8.14
N CYS A 57 11.83 -2.27 -7.04
CA CYS A 57 11.63 -0.82 -7.04
C CYS A 57 12.49 -0.16 -5.98
N GLU A 58 12.83 1.11 -6.20
CA GLU A 58 13.43 1.95 -5.17
C GLU A 58 12.41 2.95 -4.66
N VAL A 59 12.55 3.31 -3.39
CA VAL A 59 11.73 4.33 -2.74
C VAL A 59 12.60 5.56 -2.55
N LEU A 60 12.15 6.68 -3.10
CA LEU A 60 12.86 7.95 -3.09
C LEU A 60 12.06 8.98 -2.32
N GLN A 61 12.74 9.75 -1.48
CA GLN A 61 12.13 10.85 -0.76
C GLN A 61 12.99 12.08 -0.88
N ARG A 62 12.37 13.20 -1.15
CA ARG A 62 13.09 14.46 -1.27
C ARG A 62 13.48 14.96 0.11
N ARG A 63 14.78 15.10 0.33
CA ARG A 63 15.37 15.67 1.55
C ARG A 63 16.33 16.77 1.10
N GLY A 64 15.83 18.02 1.08
CA GLY A 64 16.57 19.13 0.50
C GLY A 64 16.35 19.24 -0.99
N ALA A 65 17.41 19.53 -1.78
CA ALA A 65 17.29 19.78 -3.21
C ALA A 65 17.12 18.52 -4.05
N ASP A 66 17.71 17.40 -3.63
CA ASP A 66 17.75 16.17 -4.40
C ASP A 66 16.98 15.04 -3.72
N PRO A 67 16.35 14.13 -4.52
CA PRO A 67 15.73 12.94 -3.95
C PRO A 67 16.79 11.97 -3.44
N SER A 68 16.55 11.39 -2.26
CA SER A 68 17.41 10.39 -1.65
C SER A 68 16.70 9.05 -1.62
N ARG A 69 17.43 7.98 -1.92
CA ARG A 69 16.90 6.64 -1.80
C ARG A 69 16.77 6.26 -0.32
N ILE A 70 15.56 5.93 0.10
CA ILE A 70 15.28 5.56 1.48
C ILE A 70 14.94 4.09 1.64
N GLY A 71 14.77 3.35 0.55
CA GLY A 71 14.46 1.94 0.62
C GLY A 71 14.36 1.28 -0.74
N GLU A 72 14.13 -0.02 -0.70
CA GLU A 72 13.95 -0.86 -1.87
C GLU A 72 12.81 -1.84 -1.60
N LEU A 73 12.00 -2.11 -2.62
CA LEU A 73 10.85 -3.02 -2.54
C LEU A 73 10.99 -4.12 -3.58
N GLY A 74 10.56 -5.32 -3.22
CA GLY A 74 10.57 -6.49 -4.10
C GLY A 74 9.27 -7.26 -4.04
N PRO A 75 9.22 -8.46 -4.67
CA PRO A 75 7.99 -9.25 -4.75
C PRO A 75 7.36 -9.51 -3.38
N GLY A 76 6.06 -9.26 -3.28
CA GLY A 76 5.31 -9.41 -2.05
C GLY A 76 5.27 -8.15 -1.19
N ASP A 77 6.12 -7.16 -1.47
CA ASP A 77 6.05 -5.88 -0.78
C ASP A 77 4.89 -5.04 -1.33
N PHE A 78 4.40 -4.14 -0.50
CA PHE A 78 3.27 -3.27 -0.85
C PHE A 78 3.61 -1.83 -0.49
N PHE A 79 2.89 -0.90 -1.10
CA PHE A 79 3.01 0.52 -0.77
C PHE A 79 1.70 1.24 -1.06
N GLY A 80 1.48 2.33 -0.31
CA GLY A 80 0.34 3.20 -0.52
C GLY A 80 -0.99 2.65 -0.04
N GLU A 81 -1.01 1.65 0.86
CA GLU A 81 -2.26 1.04 1.32
C GLU A 81 -3.18 2.04 2.05
N MET A 82 -2.61 3.07 2.68
CA MET A 82 -3.43 4.08 3.35
C MET A 82 -4.21 4.95 2.36
N ALA A 83 -3.77 5.02 1.10
CA ALA A 83 -4.50 5.75 0.06
C ALA A 83 -5.84 5.10 -0.28
N LEU A 84 -6.09 3.86 0.20
CA LEU A 84 -7.40 3.23 0.10
C LEU A 84 -8.42 3.89 1.05
N LEU A 85 -7.93 4.56 2.09
CA LEU A 85 -8.75 5.10 3.17
C LEU A 85 -8.79 6.63 3.18
N ASP A 86 -7.77 7.31 2.65
CA ASP A 86 -7.68 8.77 2.67
C ASP A 86 -7.14 9.34 1.36
N GLU A 87 -7.03 10.67 1.30
CA GLU A 87 -6.59 11.39 0.11
C GLU A 87 -5.27 12.14 0.34
N PHE A 88 -4.47 11.71 1.31
CA PHE A 88 -3.20 12.37 1.57
C PHE A 88 -2.23 12.22 0.40
N PRO A 89 -1.40 13.23 0.15
CA PRO A 89 -0.34 13.13 -0.85
C PRO A 89 0.63 12.00 -0.55
N ARG A 90 1.23 11.44 -1.59
CA ARG A 90 2.26 10.40 -1.44
C ARG A 90 3.46 10.97 -0.71
N SER A 91 3.97 10.23 0.27
CA SER A 91 5.14 10.65 1.05
C SER A 91 6.47 10.35 0.36
N ALA A 92 6.45 9.54 -0.70
CA ALA A 92 7.64 9.13 -1.42
C ALA A 92 7.31 8.77 -2.87
N THR A 93 8.34 8.75 -3.70
CA THR A 93 8.28 8.24 -5.08
C THR A 93 8.71 6.79 -5.08
N VAL A 94 7.99 5.93 -5.81
CA VAL A 94 8.39 4.53 -6.03
C VAL A 94 8.68 4.39 -7.51
N ARG A 95 9.92 3.99 -7.84
CA ARG A 95 10.42 3.89 -9.21
C ARG A 95 10.94 2.49 -9.49
N ALA A 96 10.57 1.93 -10.64
CA ALA A 96 11.02 0.61 -11.03
C ALA A 96 12.52 0.62 -11.34
N LEU A 97 13.27 -0.36 -10.78
CA LEU A 97 14.68 -0.56 -11.05
C LEU A 97 14.89 -1.53 -12.22
N GLU A 98 13.93 -2.39 -12.46
CA GLU A 98 13.92 -3.41 -13.51
C GLU A 98 12.48 -3.58 -13.98
N PRO A 99 12.20 -4.40 -15.02
CA PRO A 99 10.82 -4.64 -15.43
C PRO A 99 10.02 -5.14 -14.23
N THR A 100 8.94 -4.44 -13.91
CA THR A 100 8.17 -4.66 -12.67
C THR A 100 6.69 -4.81 -13.01
N THR A 101 6.04 -5.76 -12.35
CA THR A 101 4.59 -5.95 -12.43
C THR A 101 3.99 -5.73 -11.05
N CYS A 102 2.97 -4.89 -10.99
CA CYS A 102 2.26 -4.57 -9.75
C CYS A 102 0.80 -4.96 -9.85
N LEU A 103 0.22 -5.29 -8.71
CA LEU A 103 -1.22 -5.46 -8.53
C LEU A 103 -1.73 -4.16 -7.91
N GLY A 104 -2.58 -3.43 -8.63
CA GLY A 104 -3.11 -2.14 -8.18
C GLY A 104 -4.56 -2.25 -7.75
N LEU A 105 -4.91 -1.55 -6.69
CA LEU A 105 -6.29 -1.47 -6.19
C LEU A 105 -6.61 0.01 -5.94
N THR A 106 -7.63 0.55 -6.62
CA THR A 106 -8.03 1.94 -6.44
C THR A 106 -8.90 2.09 -5.20
N ARG A 107 -8.93 3.31 -4.65
CA ARG A 107 -9.81 3.66 -3.53
C ARG A 107 -11.29 3.45 -3.88
N TRP A 108 -11.67 3.77 -5.10
CA TRP A 108 -13.05 3.61 -5.55
C TRP A 108 -13.49 2.15 -5.59
N HIS A 109 -12.65 1.28 -6.13
CA HIS A 109 -12.94 -0.17 -6.14
C HIS A 109 -12.99 -0.72 -4.72
N PHE A 110 -12.07 -0.27 -3.85
CA PHE A 110 -12.06 -0.71 -2.47
C PHE A 110 -13.32 -0.27 -1.72
N ARG A 111 -13.76 0.97 -1.95
CA ARG A 111 -15.02 1.47 -1.36
C ARG A 111 -16.22 0.62 -1.80
N GLY A 112 -16.29 0.27 -3.09
CA GLY A 112 -17.34 -0.61 -3.59
C GLY A 112 -17.33 -1.98 -2.93
N ILE A 113 -16.13 -2.54 -2.69
CA ILE A 113 -15.98 -3.79 -1.97
C ILE A 113 -16.51 -3.67 -0.54
N LEU A 114 -16.19 -2.57 0.15
CA LEU A 114 -16.67 -2.32 1.52
C LEU A 114 -18.19 -2.20 1.58
N GLU A 115 -18.80 -1.58 0.58
CA GLU A 115 -20.26 -1.46 0.51
C GLU A 115 -20.92 -2.82 0.32
N SER A 116 -20.32 -3.69 -0.49
CA SER A 116 -20.84 -5.05 -0.74
C SER A 116 -20.48 -6.05 0.35
N HIS A 117 -19.40 -5.80 1.07
CA HIS A 117 -18.87 -6.70 2.10
C HIS A 117 -18.49 -5.88 3.35
N PRO A 118 -19.51 -5.35 4.09
CA PRO A 118 -19.23 -4.48 5.25
C PRO A 118 -18.38 -5.12 6.34
N GLN A 119 -18.36 -6.45 6.43
CA GLN A 119 -17.53 -7.17 7.40
C GLN A 119 -16.04 -6.89 7.21
N ILE A 120 -15.63 -6.48 6.00
CA ILE A 120 -14.23 -6.11 5.75
C ILE A 120 -13.86 -4.88 6.57
N ALA A 121 -14.75 -3.89 6.61
CA ALA A 121 -14.52 -2.68 7.41
C ALA A 121 -14.38 -3.04 8.90
N LEU A 122 -15.18 -3.96 9.39
CA LEU A 122 -15.09 -4.42 10.78
C LEU A 122 -13.75 -5.11 11.05
N GLY A 123 -13.21 -5.84 10.07
CA GLY A 123 -11.90 -6.48 10.18
C GLY A 123 -10.73 -5.50 10.14
N LEU A 124 -10.92 -4.32 9.54
CA LEU A 124 -9.88 -3.30 9.45
C LEU A 124 -9.75 -2.46 10.73
N LEU A 125 -10.82 -2.29 11.48
CA LEU A 125 -10.84 -1.43 12.65
C LEU A 125 -9.79 -1.80 13.71
N PRO A 126 -9.60 -3.07 14.11
CA PRO A 126 -8.57 -3.41 15.08
C PRO A 126 -7.16 -3.09 14.60
N ILE A 127 -6.90 -3.25 13.31
CA ILE A 127 -5.59 -2.96 12.73
C ILE A 127 -5.32 -1.46 12.78
N LEU A 128 -6.29 -0.65 12.39
CA LEU A 128 -6.18 0.80 12.43
C LEU A 128 -6.03 1.31 13.86
N THR A 129 -6.75 0.73 14.80
CA THR A 129 -6.64 1.06 16.23
C THR A 129 -5.22 0.78 16.73
N ARG A 130 -4.66 -0.37 16.35
CA ARG A 130 -3.30 -0.75 16.74
C ARG A 130 -2.27 0.23 16.20
N ARG A 131 -2.40 0.62 14.93
CA ARG A 131 -1.51 1.61 14.30
C ARG A 131 -1.61 2.96 15.00
N LEU A 132 -2.81 3.40 15.34
CA LEU A 132 -3.04 4.66 16.03
C LEU A 132 -2.37 4.64 17.41
N ARG A 133 -2.54 3.57 18.18
CA ARG A 133 -1.91 3.43 19.49
C ARG A 133 -0.38 3.43 19.40
N ASN A 134 0.17 2.78 18.39
CA ASN A 134 1.62 2.77 18.17
C ASN A 134 2.14 4.17 17.87
N SER A 135 1.42 4.96 17.06
CA SER A 135 1.78 6.35 16.77
C SER A 135 1.74 7.21 18.03
N GLU A 136 0.69 7.07 18.85
CA GLU A 136 0.58 7.80 20.12
C GLU A 136 1.72 7.44 21.07
N ARG A 137 2.09 6.16 21.14
CA ARG A 137 3.20 5.70 21.97
C ARG A 137 4.51 6.32 21.53
N GLN A 138 4.78 6.37 20.22
CA GLN A 138 5.98 6.98 19.67
C GLN A 138 6.07 8.48 20.01
N VAL A 139 4.97 9.19 19.92
CA VAL A 139 4.91 10.61 20.28
C VAL A 139 5.19 10.79 21.77
N THR A 140 4.58 9.95 22.62
CA THR A 140 4.79 10.01 24.07
C THR A 140 6.26 9.74 24.41
N GLU A 141 6.87 8.73 23.83
CA GLU A 141 8.29 8.42 24.03
C GLU A 141 9.18 9.57 23.59
N ALA A 142 8.89 10.20 22.45
CA ALA A 142 9.66 11.34 21.96
C ALA A 142 9.58 12.54 22.92
N LEU A 143 8.43 12.75 23.55
CA LEU A 143 8.24 13.86 24.50
C LEU A 143 8.99 13.64 25.82
N HIS A 144 9.34 12.40 26.16
CA HIS A 144 10.04 12.06 27.40
C HIS A 144 11.56 11.96 27.23
N HIS A 145 12.06 12.24 26.06
CA HIS A 145 13.48 12.33 25.76
C HIS A 145 13.89 13.79 25.58
#